data_a020d6a6de56a7632fabf884f5a625e0
#
_entry.id   a020d6a6de56a7632fabf884f5a625e0
#
_cell.length_a   1.000
_cell.length_b   1.000
_cell.length_c   1.000
_cell.angle_alpha   90.00
_cell.angle_beta   90.00
_cell.angle_gamma   90.00
#
_symmetry.space_group_name_H-M   'P 1'
#
loop_
_entity.id
_entity.type
_entity.pdbx_description
1 polymer ?
#
loop_
_entity_poly.entity_id
_entity_poly.type
_entity_poly.pdbx_seq_one_letter_code
_entity_poly.pdbx_strand_id
1 'polypeptide(L)'
;LVGMPSAGKSSLISKLSAARPKIADYPFTTLVPNLGVARSGDLSFVVADIPGLIEGAHEGRGLGHEFLRHIERTALIVHVVDLTGDWEGRDPLDDYKIINNELALYADELAARPRIVVANKIDVAGTEEALERLKAQVKADSIAAAGGNEFAPSPIDPKVYCISALTGEGVDSLKAAIANQVHELREQARQAEASDVQYEHVWELKREARDKRFTVRKLSEGVFRVVGTQVERMVVQCDWENEEAVVFLQHRLKRVGVEEALEKAGAVDGDEIRICGRAFEFESTRTAADLFEELDI
;
A
#
# COMPACT_ATOMS: atom_id res chain seq x y z
N LEU A 1 -5.98 -6.36 6.76
CA LEU A 1 -7.20 -6.80 7.42
C LEU A 1 -7.30 -6.15 8.79
N VAL A 2 -8.48 -5.69 9.17
CA VAL A 2 -8.80 -5.15 10.50
C VAL A 2 -10.02 -5.88 11.07
N GLY A 3 -10.18 -5.88 12.38
CA GLY A 3 -11.30 -6.54 13.07
C GLY A 3 -10.90 -7.00 14.47
N MET A 4 -11.88 -7.36 15.26
CA MET A 4 -11.68 -7.81 16.64
C MET A 4 -10.82 -9.08 16.74
N PRO A 5 -10.21 -9.38 17.89
CA PRO A 5 -9.57 -10.67 18.12
C PRO A 5 -10.52 -11.82 17.78
N SER A 6 -9.99 -12.92 17.29
CA SER A 6 -10.75 -14.11 16.89
C SER A 6 -11.77 -13.94 15.75
N ALA A 7 -11.87 -12.77 15.12
CA ALA A 7 -12.74 -12.55 13.95
C ALA A 7 -12.37 -13.40 12.71
N GLY A 8 -11.24 -14.12 12.76
CA GLY A 8 -10.81 -15.03 11.70
C GLY A 8 -9.88 -14.40 10.66
N LYS A 9 -9.24 -13.25 10.96
CA LYS A 9 -8.31 -12.56 10.06
C LYS A 9 -7.17 -13.43 9.57
N SER A 10 -6.47 -14.11 10.47
CA SER A 10 -5.33 -14.98 10.12
C SER A 10 -5.78 -16.22 9.31
N SER A 11 -6.98 -16.77 9.61
CA SER A 11 -7.59 -17.83 8.82
C SER A 11 -7.92 -17.35 7.40
N LEU A 12 -8.45 -16.14 7.29
CA LEU A 12 -8.78 -15.53 6.00
C LEU A 12 -7.51 -15.28 5.15
N ILE A 13 -6.43 -14.78 5.75
CA ILE A 13 -5.14 -14.63 5.03
C ILE A 13 -4.67 -15.96 4.49
N SER A 14 -4.75 -17.02 5.29
CA SER A 14 -4.32 -18.36 4.88
C SER A 14 -5.15 -18.89 3.70
N LYS A 15 -6.43 -18.52 3.60
CA LYS A 15 -7.30 -18.88 2.48
C LYS A 15 -7.10 -18.00 1.24
N LEU A 16 -6.84 -16.71 1.41
CA LEU A 16 -6.60 -15.79 0.31
C LEU A 16 -5.22 -15.98 -0.33
N SER A 17 -4.22 -16.34 0.46
CA SER A 17 -2.84 -16.44 0.00
C SER A 17 -2.60 -17.67 -0.84
N ALA A 18 -1.92 -17.49 -1.98
CA ALA A 18 -1.50 -18.59 -2.86
C ALA A 18 -0.30 -19.40 -2.31
N ALA A 19 0.40 -18.87 -1.32
CA ALA A 19 1.51 -19.50 -0.61
C ALA A 19 1.27 -19.38 0.90
N ARG A 20 1.96 -20.22 1.71
CA ARG A 20 1.90 -20.07 3.16
C ARG A 20 2.26 -18.64 3.56
N PRO A 21 1.45 -17.96 4.39
CA PRO A 21 1.77 -16.63 4.87
C PRO A 21 3.18 -16.65 5.46
N LYS A 22 4.01 -15.69 5.07
CA LYS A 22 5.32 -15.51 5.68
C LYS A 22 5.19 -14.51 6.80
N ILE A 23 5.69 -14.89 7.95
CA ILE A 23 6.01 -13.96 9.02
C ILE A 23 7.17 -13.13 8.50
N ALA A 24 6.97 -11.84 8.28
CA ALA A 24 8.02 -10.93 7.87
C ALA A 24 8.47 -10.15 9.09
N ASP A 25 9.71 -10.39 9.50
CA ASP A 25 10.38 -9.54 10.48
C ASP A 25 10.68 -8.20 9.81
N TYR A 26 9.83 -7.22 10.08
CA TYR A 26 10.16 -5.84 9.78
C TYR A 26 10.97 -5.29 10.94
N PRO A 27 12.18 -4.74 10.70
CA PRO A 27 13.09 -4.28 11.75
C PRO A 27 12.51 -3.20 12.67
N PHE A 28 11.27 -2.77 12.44
CA PHE A 28 10.62 -1.66 13.16
C PHE A 28 9.28 -2.04 13.80
N THR A 29 8.91 -3.32 13.88
CA THR A 29 7.64 -3.75 14.49
C THR A 29 7.85 -4.64 15.68
N THR A 30 7.34 -4.23 16.84
CA THR A 30 7.22 -5.10 18.03
C THR A 30 6.17 -6.21 17.82
N LEU A 31 5.28 -6.06 16.83
CA LEU A 31 4.30 -7.06 16.40
C LEU A 31 4.49 -7.37 14.92
N VAL A 32 4.88 -8.59 14.64
CA VAL A 32 5.17 -9.07 13.28
C VAL A 32 3.86 -9.29 12.52
N PRO A 33 3.57 -8.52 11.45
CA PRO A 33 2.35 -8.72 10.68
C PRO A 33 2.42 -10.03 9.88
N ASN A 34 1.32 -10.76 9.83
CA ASN A 34 1.19 -11.89 8.91
C ASN A 34 0.91 -11.34 7.50
N LEU A 35 1.80 -11.61 6.56
CA LEU A 35 1.63 -11.20 5.17
C LEU A 35 1.28 -12.38 4.28
N GLY A 36 0.31 -12.18 3.39
CA GLY A 36 -0.05 -13.11 2.33
C GLY A 36 -0.03 -12.43 0.97
N VAL A 37 0.36 -13.18 -0.07
CA VAL A 37 0.21 -12.74 -1.46
C VAL A 37 -0.97 -13.47 -2.06
N ALA A 38 -2.00 -12.74 -2.44
CA ALA A 38 -3.20 -13.26 -3.09
C ALA A 38 -3.19 -12.97 -4.59
N ARG A 39 -3.80 -13.87 -5.36
CA ARG A 39 -3.98 -13.72 -6.80
C ARG A 39 -5.43 -14.01 -7.19
N SER A 40 -5.96 -13.17 -8.09
CA SER A 40 -7.28 -13.35 -8.70
C SER A 40 -7.15 -13.06 -10.20
N GLY A 41 -7.19 -14.11 -11.04
CA GLY A 41 -6.82 -13.98 -12.45
C GLY A 41 -5.39 -13.46 -12.59
N ASP A 42 -5.21 -12.44 -13.41
CA ASP A 42 -3.92 -11.79 -13.64
C ASP A 42 -3.55 -10.74 -12.57
N LEU A 43 -4.48 -10.42 -11.68
CA LEU A 43 -4.27 -9.44 -10.62
C LEU A 43 -3.61 -10.07 -9.39
N SER A 44 -2.66 -9.35 -8.81
CA SER A 44 -2.02 -9.75 -7.56
C SER A 44 -1.96 -8.60 -6.56
N PHE A 45 -2.17 -8.94 -5.28
CA PHE A 45 -2.12 -7.98 -4.18
C PHE A 45 -1.56 -8.62 -2.91
N VAL A 46 -1.05 -7.79 -2.02
CA VAL A 46 -0.55 -8.22 -0.71
C VAL A 46 -1.64 -7.96 0.33
N VAL A 47 -1.88 -8.95 1.17
CA VAL A 47 -2.78 -8.86 2.33
C VAL A 47 -1.94 -8.89 3.59
N ALA A 48 -2.19 -7.96 4.50
CA ALA A 48 -1.57 -7.91 5.80
C ALA A 48 -2.62 -8.09 6.90
N ASP A 49 -2.33 -8.93 7.90
CA ASP A 49 -3.05 -8.92 9.18
C ASP A 49 -2.44 -7.82 10.03
N ILE A 50 -3.25 -6.91 10.48
CA ILE A 50 -2.83 -5.81 11.33
C ILE A 50 -3.28 -6.15 12.76
N PRO A 51 -2.43 -6.77 13.58
CA PRO A 51 -2.75 -7.07 14.95
C PRO A 51 -2.81 -5.78 15.76
N GLY A 52 -3.73 -5.68 16.72
CA GLY A 52 -3.69 -4.62 17.72
C GLY A 52 -4.59 -3.41 17.50
N LEU A 53 -5.51 -3.41 16.52
CA LEU A 53 -6.70 -2.59 16.59
C LEU A 53 -7.62 -3.20 17.66
N ILE A 54 -7.39 -2.85 18.91
CA ILE A 54 -8.16 -3.28 20.08
C ILE A 54 -8.51 -2.03 20.86
N GLU A 55 -9.66 -2.06 21.51
CA GLU A 55 -10.17 -1.07 22.44
C GLU A 55 -9.04 -0.46 23.33
N GLY A 56 -8.85 0.87 23.23
CA GLY A 56 -7.81 1.61 23.95
C GLY A 56 -6.46 1.78 23.24
N ALA A 57 -6.34 1.42 21.96
CA ALA A 57 -5.11 1.68 21.19
C ALA A 57 -4.78 3.18 21.09
N HIS A 58 -5.80 4.05 21.09
CA HIS A 58 -5.66 5.50 21.09
C HIS A 58 -5.16 6.09 22.43
N GLU A 59 -5.28 5.35 23.55
CA GLU A 59 -4.82 5.80 24.87
C GLU A 59 -3.30 5.68 25.11
N GLY A 60 -2.52 5.34 24.05
CA GLY A 60 -1.06 5.27 24.10
C GLY A 60 -0.51 4.01 24.77
N ARG A 61 -1.35 3.01 25.06
CA ARG A 61 -0.95 1.72 25.65
C ARG A 61 -0.60 0.65 24.62
N GLY A 62 -0.71 0.93 23.33
CA GLY A 62 -0.39 -0.02 22.28
C GLY A 62 -0.02 0.70 20.99
N LEU A 63 0.89 0.13 20.26
CA LEU A 63 1.20 0.33 18.84
C LEU A 63 1.21 1.79 18.33
N GLY A 64 2.10 2.61 18.87
CA GLY A 64 2.32 3.99 18.47
C GLY A 64 2.50 4.27 16.97
N HIS A 65 3.10 5.40 16.64
CA HIS A 65 3.35 5.92 15.28
C HIS A 65 3.91 4.91 14.24
N GLU A 66 4.50 3.80 14.68
CA GLU A 66 5.01 2.75 13.80
C GLU A 66 3.90 1.93 13.13
N PHE A 67 2.80 1.69 13.84
CA PHE A 67 1.61 1.01 13.31
C PHE A 67 0.93 1.81 12.19
N LEU A 68 0.88 3.15 12.34
CA LEU A 68 0.33 4.05 11.33
C LEU A 68 1.07 3.96 10.01
N ARG A 69 2.41 3.93 10.04
CA ARG A 69 3.21 3.80 8.82
C ARG A 69 2.89 2.55 8.01
N HIS A 70 2.42 1.48 8.66
CA HIS A 70 2.02 0.26 7.95
C HIS A 70 0.65 0.39 7.30
N ILE A 71 -0.30 1.05 7.98
CA ILE A 71 -1.62 1.29 7.41
C ILE A 71 -1.57 2.36 6.31
N GLU A 72 -0.76 3.39 6.45
CA GLU A 72 -0.54 4.42 5.42
C GLU A 72 -0.17 3.84 4.05
N ARG A 73 0.51 2.70 4.03
CA ARG A 73 0.89 1.99 2.81
C ARG A 73 -0.20 1.12 2.20
N THR A 74 -1.35 0.96 2.88
CA THR A 74 -2.44 0.13 2.39
C THR A 74 -3.39 0.97 1.52
N ALA A 75 -3.80 0.45 0.38
CA ALA A 75 -4.75 1.12 -0.50
C ALA A 75 -6.20 0.90 -0.06
N LEU A 76 -6.49 -0.23 0.58
CA LEU A 76 -7.82 -0.72 0.92
C LEU A 76 -7.83 -1.34 2.31
N ILE A 77 -8.86 -1.07 3.09
CA ILE A 77 -9.13 -1.70 4.39
C ILE A 77 -10.18 -2.81 4.19
N VAL A 78 -9.91 -4.00 4.71
CA VAL A 78 -10.89 -5.09 4.77
C VAL A 78 -11.23 -5.32 6.23
N HIS A 79 -12.45 -4.92 6.62
CA HIS A 79 -12.96 -5.03 7.98
C HIS A 79 -13.70 -6.36 8.15
N VAL A 80 -13.14 -7.25 8.96
CA VAL A 80 -13.66 -8.59 9.22
C VAL A 80 -14.46 -8.59 10.53
N VAL A 81 -15.74 -8.92 10.44
CA VAL A 81 -16.68 -8.99 11.57
C VAL A 81 -17.04 -10.46 11.82
N ASP A 82 -16.95 -10.89 13.06
CA ASP A 82 -17.41 -12.21 13.50
C ASP A 82 -18.92 -12.17 13.78
N LEU A 83 -19.69 -12.96 13.03
CA LEU A 83 -21.15 -12.99 13.20
C LEU A 83 -21.61 -13.75 14.42
N THR A 84 -20.77 -14.55 15.05
CA THR A 84 -21.19 -15.42 16.16
C THR A 84 -21.31 -14.68 17.49
N GLY A 85 -20.55 -13.58 17.65
CA GLY A 85 -20.48 -12.88 18.93
C GLY A 85 -19.90 -13.70 20.08
N ASP A 86 -19.28 -14.87 19.76
CA ASP A 86 -18.82 -15.84 20.76
C ASP A 86 -17.66 -15.35 21.65
N TRP A 87 -16.96 -14.32 21.22
CA TRP A 87 -15.88 -13.74 21.99
C TRP A 87 -16.44 -12.81 23.07
N GLU A 88 -16.46 -13.28 24.32
CA GLU A 88 -16.94 -12.54 25.50
C GLU A 88 -18.42 -12.11 25.43
N GLY A 89 -19.25 -12.74 24.58
CA GLY A 89 -20.68 -12.42 24.43
C GLY A 89 -20.96 -11.05 23.78
N ARG A 90 -20.03 -10.53 22.97
CA ARG A 90 -20.19 -9.24 22.28
C ARG A 90 -21.12 -9.33 21.09
N ASP A 91 -21.86 -8.24 20.84
CA ASP A 91 -22.69 -8.12 19.66
C ASP A 91 -21.81 -7.81 18.41
N PRO A 92 -21.92 -8.56 17.30
CA PRO A 92 -21.22 -8.29 16.05
C PRO A 92 -21.32 -6.85 15.54
N LEU A 93 -22.46 -6.20 15.79
CA LEU A 93 -22.68 -4.82 15.42
C LEU A 93 -21.88 -3.84 16.27
N ASP A 94 -21.72 -4.14 17.55
CA ASP A 94 -20.89 -3.32 18.44
C ASP A 94 -19.41 -3.49 18.09
N ASP A 95 -18.94 -4.69 17.78
CA ASP A 95 -17.59 -4.95 17.27
C ASP A 95 -17.30 -4.15 15.99
N TYR A 96 -18.25 -4.12 15.06
CA TYR A 96 -18.17 -3.30 13.84
C TYR A 96 -18.03 -1.81 14.16
N LYS A 97 -18.85 -1.28 15.08
CA LYS A 97 -18.82 0.13 15.47
C LYS A 97 -17.53 0.51 16.19
N ILE A 98 -17.05 -0.34 17.10
CA ILE A 98 -15.81 -0.11 17.85
C ILE A 98 -14.64 0.06 16.88
N ILE A 99 -14.45 -0.86 15.95
CA ILE A 99 -13.36 -0.78 14.98
C ILE A 99 -13.50 0.45 14.06
N ASN A 100 -14.70 0.82 13.64
CA ASN A 100 -14.92 2.03 12.85
C ASN A 100 -14.56 3.30 13.63
N ASN A 101 -14.93 3.37 14.90
CA ASN A 101 -14.58 4.49 15.78
C ASN A 101 -13.06 4.56 16.01
N GLU A 102 -12.40 3.42 16.26
CA GLU A 102 -10.95 3.36 16.40
C GLU A 102 -10.24 3.88 15.14
N LEU A 103 -10.67 3.46 13.96
CA LEU A 103 -10.13 3.95 12.70
C LEU A 103 -10.31 5.47 12.53
N ALA A 104 -11.47 6.01 12.94
CA ALA A 104 -11.77 7.43 12.85
C ALA A 104 -10.98 8.27 13.87
N LEU A 105 -10.80 7.76 15.09
CA LEU A 105 -10.04 8.43 16.14
C LEU A 105 -8.54 8.44 15.86
N TYR A 106 -8.07 7.49 15.07
CA TYR A 106 -6.65 7.32 14.84
C TYR A 106 -6.08 8.32 13.82
N ALA A 107 -6.72 8.49 12.66
CA ALA A 107 -6.39 9.51 11.67
C ALA A 107 -7.54 9.70 10.68
N ASP A 108 -7.79 10.95 10.29
CA ASP A 108 -8.79 11.31 9.28
C ASP A 108 -8.55 10.59 7.95
N GLU A 109 -7.29 10.38 7.58
CA GLU A 109 -6.89 9.65 6.37
C GLU A 109 -7.33 8.19 6.38
N LEU A 110 -7.36 7.55 7.57
CA LEU A 110 -7.83 6.18 7.72
C LEU A 110 -9.34 6.08 7.69
N ALA A 111 -10.03 7.07 8.24
CA ALA A 111 -11.49 7.17 8.16
C ALA A 111 -11.96 7.31 6.70
N ALA A 112 -11.21 8.07 5.89
CA ALA A 112 -11.50 8.31 4.48
C ALA A 112 -11.04 7.18 3.54
N ARG A 113 -10.29 6.19 4.05
CA ARG A 113 -9.75 5.11 3.21
C ARG A 113 -10.83 4.15 2.73
N PRO A 114 -10.80 3.72 1.45
CA PRO A 114 -11.74 2.74 0.92
C PRO A 114 -11.81 1.48 1.78
N ARG A 115 -13.03 1.02 2.04
CA ARG A 115 -13.29 -0.08 2.98
C ARG A 115 -14.29 -1.08 2.44
N ILE A 116 -13.95 -2.37 2.57
CA ILE A 116 -14.83 -3.52 2.35
C ILE A 116 -15.18 -4.12 3.71
N VAL A 117 -16.46 -4.43 3.95
CA VAL A 117 -16.90 -5.12 5.16
C VAL A 117 -17.15 -6.60 4.85
N VAL A 118 -16.61 -7.46 5.71
CA VAL A 118 -16.68 -8.92 5.58
C VAL A 118 -17.36 -9.49 6.81
N ALA A 119 -18.48 -10.17 6.61
CA ALA A 119 -19.17 -10.96 7.62
C ALA A 119 -18.61 -12.39 7.58
N ASN A 120 -17.84 -12.78 8.60
CA ASN A 120 -17.22 -14.08 8.70
C ASN A 120 -18.01 -15.03 9.63
N LYS A 121 -17.76 -16.32 9.47
CA LYS A 121 -18.36 -17.44 10.22
C LYS A 121 -19.84 -17.67 9.87
N ILE A 122 -20.21 -17.47 8.60
CA ILE A 122 -21.58 -17.78 8.12
C ILE A 122 -21.92 -19.28 8.19
N ASP A 123 -20.93 -20.13 8.40
CA ASP A 123 -21.10 -21.57 8.62
C ASP A 123 -21.72 -21.93 9.99
N VAL A 124 -21.78 -20.96 10.89
CA VAL A 124 -22.38 -21.14 12.23
C VAL A 124 -23.88 -20.77 12.16
N ALA A 125 -24.72 -21.68 12.63
CA ALA A 125 -26.16 -21.47 12.67
C ALA A 125 -26.56 -20.32 13.62
N GLY A 126 -27.59 -19.56 13.29
CA GLY A 126 -28.13 -18.47 14.10
C GLY A 126 -27.46 -17.11 13.88
N THR A 127 -26.66 -16.99 12.83
CA THR A 127 -25.97 -15.73 12.47
C THR A 127 -26.78 -14.83 11.52
N GLU A 128 -27.93 -15.29 11.07
CA GLU A 128 -28.75 -14.61 10.03
C GLU A 128 -29.24 -13.23 10.50
N GLU A 129 -29.73 -13.12 11.73
CA GLU A 129 -30.20 -11.86 12.30
C GLU A 129 -29.06 -10.85 12.44
N ALA A 130 -27.91 -11.28 12.95
CA ALA A 130 -26.71 -10.46 13.08
C ALA A 130 -26.23 -9.96 11.71
N LEU A 131 -26.28 -10.82 10.68
CA LEU A 131 -25.91 -10.46 9.31
C LEU A 131 -26.83 -9.37 8.74
N GLU A 132 -28.14 -9.48 8.89
CA GLU A 132 -29.08 -8.47 8.38
C GLU A 132 -28.93 -7.12 9.10
N ARG A 133 -28.69 -7.14 10.42
CA ARG A 133 -28.38 -5.93 11.19
C ARG A 133 -27.09 -5.28 10.72
N LEU A 134 -26.05 -6.08 10.48
CA LEU A 134 -24.76 -5.59 9.96
C LEU A 134 -24.92 -4.97 8.57
N LYS A 135 -25.62 -5.63 7.65
CA LYS A 135 -25.89 -5.10 6.29
C LYS A 135 -26.62 -3.75 6.33
N ALA A 136 -27.65 -3.64 7.18
CA ALA A 136 -28.40 -2.41 7.35
C ALA A 136 -27.52 -1.25 7.86
N GLN A 137 -26.66 -1.54 8.84
CA GLN A 137 -25.73 -0.55 9.40
C GLN A 137 -24.67 -0.13 8.38
N VAL A 138 -24.02 -1.08 7.68
CA VAL A 138 -23.01 -0.79 6.67
C VAL A 138 -23.59 0.08 5.55
N LYS A 139 -24.81 -0.22 5.11
CA LYS A 139 -25.50 0.62 4.12
C LYS A 139 -25.77 2.03 4.65
N ALA A 140 -26.21 2.17 5.89
CA ALA A 140 -26.44 3.47 6.51
C ALA A 140 -25.16 4.30 6.63
N ASP A 141 -24.05 3.67 7.07
CA ASP A 141 -22.76 4.31 7.21
C ASP A 141 -22.17 4.71 5.85
N SER A 142 -22.36 3.87 4.82
CA SER A 142 -21.95 4.19 3.45
C SER A 142 -22.67 5.45 2.93
N ILE A 143 -23.99 5.56 3.14
CA ILE A 143 -24.78 6.73 2.75
C ILE A 143 -24.35 7.96 3.55
N ALA A 144 -24.11 7.82 4.86
CA ALA A 144 -23.65 8.91 5.72
C ALA A 144 -22.27 9.43 5.26
N ALA A 145 -21.35 8.53 4.97
CA ALA A 145 -20.00 8.87 4.47
C ALA A 145 -20.04 9.53 3.07
N ALA A 146 -21.06 9.26 2.28
CA ALA A 146 -21.34 9.91 1.00
C ALA A 146 -22.11 11.25 1.12
N GLY A 147 -22.16 11.84 2.31
CA GLY A 147 -22.86 13.09 2.57
C GLY A 147 -24.39 12.97 2.53
N GLY A 148 -24.93 11.79 2.82
CA GLY A 148 -26.37 11.50 2.82
C GLY A 148 -26.97 11.17 1.44
N ASN A 149 -26.14 11.02 0.41
CA ASN A 149 -26.58 10.64 -0.94
C ASN A 149 -26.21 9.19 -1.25
N GLU A 150 -27.21 8.31 -1.38
CA GLU A 150 -27.01 6.87 -1.67
C GLU A 150 -26.29 6.62 -3.00
N PHE A 151 -26.33 7.56 -3.94
CA PHE A 151 -25.70 7.43 -5.26
C PHE A 151 -24.34 8.13 -5.37
N ALA A 152 -23.90 8.82 -4.32
CA ALA A 152 -22.58 9.45 -4.32
C ALA A 152 -21.48 8.45 -3.97
N PRO A 153 -20.24 8.67 -4.45
CA PRO A 153 -19.10 7.84 -4.05
C PRO A 153 -18.90 7.84 -2.53
N SER A 154 -18.72 6.66 -1.97
CA SER A 154 -18.47 6.46 -0.54
C SER A 154 -17.15 5.69 -0.36
N PRO A 155 -16.35 6.00 0.68
CA PRO A 155 -15.22 5.19 1.04
C PRO A 155 -15.63 3.81 1.57
N ILE A 156 -16.89 3.62 1.99
CA ILE A 156 -17.40 2.36 2.48
C ILE A 156 -18.21 1.68 1.37
N ASP A 157 -17.77 0.48 0.94
CA ASP A 157 -18.56 -0.37 0.05
C ASP A 157 -19.87 -0.76 0.77
N PRO A 158 -21.05 -0.42 0.25
CA PRO A 158 -22.34 -0.77 0.89
C PRO A 158 -22.60 -2.28 0.88
N LYS A 159 -21.83 -3.06 0.12
CA LYS A 159 -21.96 -4.51 0.03
C LYS A 159 -21.18 -5.18 1.15
N VAL A 160 -21.86 -6.01 1.93
CA VAL A 160 -21.25 -6.91 2.91
C VAL A 160 -20.92 -8.24 2.25
N TYR A 161 -19.66 -8.67 2.34
CA TYR A 161 -19.21 -9.95 1.80
C TYR A 161 -19.33 -11.03 2.86
N CYS A 162 -20.22 -11.99 2.62
CA CYS A 162 -20.49 -13.09 3.53
C CYS A 162 -19.53 -14.25 3.24
N ILE A 163 -18.75 -14.66 4.24
CA ILE A 163 -17.76 -15.73 4.08
C ILE A 163 -17.72 -16.66 5.27
N SER A 164 -17.19 -17.86 5.03
CA SER A 164 -16.61 -18.71 6.04
C SER A 164 -15.12 -18.89 5.75
N ALA A 165 -14.27 -18.28 6.56
CA ALA A 165 -12.82 -18.49 6.47
C ALA A 165 -12.43 -19.95 6.82
N LEU A 166 -13.28 -20.69 7.52
CA LEU A 166 -13.08 -22.09 7.85
C LEU A 166 -13.34 -22.99 6.63
N THR A 167 -14.54 -22.91 6.06
CA THR A 167 -14.94 -23.75 4.91
C THR A 167 -14.38 -23.27 3.59
N GLY A 168 -14.18 -21.97 3.42
CA GLY A 168 -13.78 -21.30 2.19
C GLY A 168 -14.96 -20.72 1.40
N GLU A 169 -16.20 -20.90 1.89
CA GLU A 169 -17.39 -20.34 1.25
C GLU A 169 -17.28 -18.81 1.13
N GLY A 170 -17.63 -18.26 -0.03
CA GLY A 170 -17.60 -16.82 -0.31
C GLY A 170 -16.21 -16.20 -0.48
N VAL A 171 -15.12 -16.91 -0.13
CA VAL A 171 -13.75 -16.35 -0.14
C VAL A 171 -13.27 -15.99 -1.55
N ASP A 172 -13.61 -16.78 -2.57
CA ASP A 172 -13.21 -16.46 -3.95
C ASP A 172 -13.89 -15.21 -4.49
N SER A 173 -15.17 -15.00 -4.13
CA SER A 173 -15.91 -13.77 -4.46
C SER A 173 -15.30 -12.55 -3.78
N LEU A 174 -14.95 -12.65 -2.51
CA LEU A 174 -14.26 -11.62 -1.76
C LEU A 174 -12.88 -11.31 -2.37
N LYS A 175 -12.10 -12.35 -2.69
CA LYS A 175 -10.78 -12.21 -3.30
C LYS A 175 -10.82 -11.46 -4.63
N ALA A 176 -11.80 -11.77 -5.49
CA ALA A 176 -12.02 -11.06 -6.75
C ALA A 176 -12.39 -9.59 -6.52
N ALA A 177 -13.26 -9.30 -5.56
CA ALA A 177 -13.65 -7.95 -5.21
C ALA A 177 -12.47 -7.11 -4.71
N ILE A 178 -11.66 -7.65 -3.79
CA ILE A 178 -10.44 -7.00 -3.29
C ILE A 178 -9.47 -6.72 -4.45
N ALA A 179 -9.23 -7.71 -5.33
CA ALA A 179 -8.31 -7.56 -6.46
C ALA A 179 -8.74 -6.43 -7.40
N ASN A 180 -10.01 -6.37 -7.76
CA ASN A 180 -10.56 -5.35 -8.65
C ASN A 180 -10.46 -3.96 -7.99
N GLN A 181 -10.88 -3.83 -6.74
CA GLN A 181 -10.85 -2.54 -6.06
C GLN A 181 -9.42 -2.03 -5.82
N VAL A 182 -8.48 -2.90 -5.46
CA VAL A 182 -7.07 -2.53 -5.35
C VAL A 182 -6.49 -2.12 -6.70
N HIS A 183 -6.88 -2.78 -7.78
CA HIS A 183 -6.46 -2.41 -9.13
C HIS A 183 -6.98 -1.02 -9.51
N GLU A 184 -8.28 -0.76 -9.32
CA GLU A 184 -8.90 0.54 -9.58
C GLU A 184 -8.24 1.66 -8.78
N LEU A 185 -8.01 1.45 -7.48
CA LEU A 185 -7.35 2.44 -6.61
C LEU A 185 -5.91 2.73 -7.06
N ARG A 186 -5.17 1.72 -7.50
CA ARG A 186 -3.81 1.91 -8.05
C ARG A 186 -3.83 2.68 -9.36
N GLU A 187 -4.79 2.41 -10.25
CA GLU A 187 -4.92 3.14 -11.51
C GLU A 187 -5.33 4.60 -11.26
N GLN A 188 -6.25 4.86 -10.31
CA GLN A 188 -6.61 6.21 -9.90
C GLN A 188 -5.42 6.98 -9.32
N ALA A 189 -4.63 6.36 -8.44
CA ALA A 189 -3.42 6.96 -7.88
C ALA A 189 -2.40 7.29 -8.99
N ARG A 190 -2.19 6.38 -9.95
CA ARG A 190 -1.31 6.63 -11.11
C ARG A 190 -1.80 7.76 -12.00
N GLN A 191 -3.12 7.87 -12.20
CA GLN A 191 -3.72 8.96 -12.99
C GLN A 191 -3.63 10.29 -12.24
N ALA A 192 -3.85 10.31 -10.93
CA ALA A 192 -3.68 11.51 -10.10
C ALA A 192 -2.22 11.99 -10.11
N GLU A 193 -1.26 11.09 -9.93
CA GLU A 193 0.17 11.40 -10.07
C GLU A 193 0.54 11.89 -11.47
N ALA A 194 -0.13 11.40 -12.51
CA ALA A 194 0.08 11.85 -13.88
C ALA A 194 -0.55 13.22 -14.15
N SER A 195 -1.63 13.60 -13.47
CA SER A 195 -2.33 14.88 -13.66
C SER A 195 -1.73 16.03 -12.83
N ASP A 196 -1.09 15.74 -11.70
CA ASP A 196 -0.42 16.73 -10.85
C ASP A 196 0.92 17.23 -11.43
N VAL A 197 1.38 16.57 -12.47
CA VAL A 197 2.60 16.99 -13.18
C VAL A 197 2.20 17.86 -14.37
N GLN A 198 2.11 19.18 -14.19
CA GLN A 198 2.20 20.13 -15.29
C GLN A 198 3.58 19.98 -15.92
N TYR A 199 3.62 19.22 -17.02
CA TYR A 199 4.84 18.99 -17.80
C TYR A 199 5.20 20.25 -18.59
N GLU A 200 6.16 21.02 -18.16
CA GLU A 200 6.99 21.79 -19.06
C GLU A 200 8.12 20.87 -19.55
N HIS A 201 8.05 20.56 -20.84
CA HIS A 201 9.05 19.86 -21.65
C HIS A 201 9.40 18.41 -21.33
N VAL A 202 8.67 17.49 -22.02
CA VAL A 202 9.12 16.12 -22.27
C VAL A 202 10.15 16.14 -23.42
N TRP A 203 11.41 15.90 -23.11
CA TRP A 203 12.39 15.54 -24.13
C TRP A 203 12.22 14.07 -24.46
N GLU A 204 11.48 13.76 -25.55
CA GLU A 204 11.50 12.43 -26.15
C GLU A 204 12.85 12.22 -26.87
N LEU A 205 13.76 11.51 -26.25
CA LEU A 205 14.86 10.86 -26.96
C LEU A 205 14.28 9.70 -27.78
N LYS A 206 13.82 10.00 -29.00
CA LYS A 206 13.57 9.00 -30.02
C LYS A 206 14.92 8.49 -30.51
N ARG A 207 15.29 7.29 -30.06
CA ARG A 207 15.97 6.21 -30.75
C ARG A 207 16.86 5.40 -29.81
N GLU A 208 16.69 4.09 -29.97
CA GLU A 208 17.32 2.95 -29.32
C GLU A 208 16.64 2.44 -28.06
N ALA A 209 15.31 2.26 -28.15
CA ALA A 209 14.48 1.64 -27.14
C ALA A 209 14.55 0.11 -27.25
N ARG A 210 15.68 -0.50 -26.88
CA ARG A 210 15.69 -1.94 -26.59
C ARG A 210 16.34 -2.33 -25.27
N ASP A 211 16.97 -1.38 -24.53
CA ASP A 211 17.67 -1.75 -23.29
C ASP A 211 17.63 -0.75 -22.12
N LYS A 212 16.89 0.36 -22.17
CA LYS A 212 16.85 1.30 -21.04
C LYS A 212 15.65 1.02 -20.13
N ARG A 213 15.95 0.34 -19.05
CA ARG A 213 15.01 -0.07 -17.97
C ARG A 213 14.59 1.07 -17.03
N PHE A 214 14.86 2.35 -17.38
CA PHE A 214 14.48 3.54 -16.63
C PHE A 214 14.39 4.79 -17.54
N THR A 215 13.73 5.84 -17.04
CA THR A 215 13.62 7.16 -17.68
C THR A 215 14.01 8.24 -16.68
N VAL A 216 14.68 9.31 -17.15
CA VAL A 216 15.00 10.51 -16.38
C VAL A 216 14.06 11.62 -16.81
N ARG A 217 13.50 12.35 -15.86
CA ARG A 217 12.60 13.48 -16.08
C ARG A 217 13.06 14.69 -15.27
N LYS A 218 13.16 15.84 -15.89
CA LYS A 218 13.40 17.12 -15.20
C LYS A 218 12.06 17.61 -14.65
N LEU A 219 11.95 17.85 -13.34
CA LEU A 219 10.74 18.32 -12.68
C LEU A 219 10.73 19.84 -12.57
N SER A 220 11.86 20.43 -12.22
CA SER A 220 12.09 21.88 -12.13
C SER A 220 13.58 22.17 -12.32
N GLU A 221 13.98 23.43 -12.22
CA GLU A 221 15.38 23.80 -12.26
C GLU A 221 16.13 23.19 -11.07
N GLY A 222 17.16 22.36 -11.37
CA GLY A 222 17.94 21.65 -10.34
C GLY A 222 17.26 20.43 -9.72
N VAL A 223 16.08 19.97 -10.23
CA VAL A 223 15.40 18.77 -9.69
C VAL A 223 15.05 17.78 -10.79
N PHE A 224 15.53 16.55 -10.65
CA PHE A 224 15.30 15.46 -11.60
C PHE A 224 14.64 14.26 -10.93
N ARG A 225 13.84 13.52 -11.68
CA ARG A 225 13.23 12.25 -11.24
C ARG A 225 13.66 11.12 -12.14
N VAL A 226 14.11 10.02 -11.52
CA VAL A 226 14.40 8.77 -12.22
C VAL A 226 13.29 7.76 -11.91
N VAL A 227 12.67 7.22 -12.97
CA VAL A 227 11.56 6.26 -12.88
C VAL A 227 11.95 5.00 -13.65
N GLY A 228 11.86 3.84 -13.02
CA GLY A 228 12.12 2.56 -13.67
C GLY A 228 12.16 1.42 -12.66
N THR A 229 11.43 0.35 -12.93
CA THR A 229 11.23 -0.78 -12.02
C THR A 229 12.55 -1.37 -11.46
N GLN A 230 13.60 -1.37 -12.28
CA GLN A 230 14.89 -1.91 -11.85
C GLN A 230 15.62 -0.95 -10.91
N VAL A 231 15.65 0.35 -11.24
CA VAL A 231 16.30 1.39 -10.45
C VAL A 231 15.58 1.59 -9.13
N GLU A 232 14.27 1.65 -9.16
CA GLU A 232 13.42 1.77 -7.96
C GLU A 232 13.61 0.59 -7.01
N ARG A 233 13.68 -0.65 -7.54
CA ARG A 233 13.99 -1.83 -6.70
C ARG A 233 15.35 -1.76 -6.05
N MET A 234 16.37 -1.25 -6.72
CA MET A 234 17.71 -1.08 -6.16
C MET A 234 17.68 -0.11 -4.97
N VAL A 235 16.95 1.00 -5.12
CA VAL A 235 16.81 2.03 -4.07
C VAL A 235 16.00 1.52 -2.88
N VAL A 236 14.89 0.81 -3.14
CA VAL A 236 14.03 0.24 -2.08
C VAL A 236 14.73 -0.87 -1.30
N GLN A 237 15.62 -1.65 -1.95
CA GLN A 237 16.35 -2.75 -1.32
C GLN A 237 17.63 -2.33 -0.62
N CYS A 238 18.04 -1.05 -0.71
CA CYS A 238 19.25 -0.55 -0.07
C CYS A 238 19.04 -0.39 1.43
N ASP A 239 19.98 -0.91 2.19
CA ASP A 239 20.10 -0.63 3.62
C ASP A 239 20.81 0.72 3.80
N TRP A 240 20.06 1.73 4.19
CA TRP A 240 20.53 3.13 4.28
C TRP A 240 21.34 3.42 5.53
N GLU A 241 21.33 2.52 6.51
CA GLU A 241 22.16 2.64 7.72
C GLU A 241 23.57 2.04 7.52
N ASN A 242 23.73 1.29 6.43
CA ASN A 242 25.01 0.67 6.08
C ASN A 242 25.69 1.45 4.96
N GLU A 243 26.79 2.14 5.27
CA GLU A 243 27.57 2.92 4.32
C GLU A 243 28.07 2.09 3.12
N GLU A 244 28.46 0.83 3.33
CA GLU A 244 28.87 -0.07 2.25
C GLU A 244 27.73 -0.39 1.29
N ALA A 245 26.51 -0.55 1.81
CA ALA A 245 25.33 -0.78 0.98
C ALA A 245 24.96 0.45 0.12
N VAL A 246 25.17 1.66 0.65
CA VAL A 246 24.96 2.90 -0.07
C VAL A 246 25.97 3.07 -1.20
N VAL A 247 27.27 2.83 -0.92
CA VAL A 247 28.33 2.84 -1.93
C VAL A 247 28.05 1.77 -3.02
N PHE A 248 27.62 0.58 -2.63
CA PHE A 248 27.24 -0.47 -3.57
C PHE A 248 26.06 -0.07 -4.46
N LEU A 249 25.05 0.62 -3.90
CA LEU A 249 23.93 1.17 -4.67
C LEU A 249 24.41 2.19 -5.71
N GLN A 250 25.29 3.13 -5.32
CA GLN A 250 25.87 4.12 -6.22
C GLN A 250 26.58 3.45 -7.41
N HIS A 251 27.43 2.46 -7.14
CA HIS A 251 28.09 1.68 -8.20
C HIS A 251 27.10 0.95 -9.12
N ARG A 252 26.01 0.42 -8.58
CA ARG A 252 24.97 -0.23 -9.39
C ARG A 252 24.18 0.75 -10.26
N LEU A 253 23.83 1.92 -9.73
CA LEU A 253 23.14 2.98 -10.48
C LEU A 253 24.02 3.49 -11.63
N LYS A 254 25.31 3.73 -11.37
CA LYS A 254 26.32 4.09 -12.39
C LYS A 254 26.42 3.02 -13.48
N ARG A 255 26.55 1.75 -13.10
CA ARG A 255 26.65 0.62 -14.05
C ARG A 255 25.42 0.43 -14.93
N VAL A 256 24.23 0.82 -14.45
CA VAL A 256 22.97 0.81 -15.22
C VAL A 256 22.87 2.04 -16.12
N GLY A 257 23.75 3.04 -15.96
CA GLY A 257 23.81 4.25 -16.78
C GLY A 257 22.88 5.36 -16.32
N VAL A 258 22.49 5.37 -15.04
CA VAL A 258 21.62 6.43 -14.48
C VAL A 258 22.36 7.76 -14.46
N GLU A 259 23.65 7.78 -14.08
CA GLU A 259 24.51 8.97 -14.03
C GLU A 259 24.62 9.63 -15.43
N GLU A 260 24.98 8.84 -16.45
CA GLU A 260 25.06 9.33 -17.83
C GLU A 260 23.72 9.88 -18.36
N ALA A 261 22.60 9.28 -17.93
CA ALA A 261 21.29 9.72 -18.35
C ALA A 261 20.88 11.04 -17.67
N LEU A 262 21.30 11.26 -16.42
CA LEU A 262 21.11 12.50 -15.68
C LEU A 262 21.94 13.64 -16.31
N GLU A 263 23.21 13.41 -16.60
CA GLU A 263 24.07 14.37 -17.30
C GLU A 263 23.49 14.77 -18.68
N LYS A 264 23.01 13.78 -19.46
CA LYS A 264 22.32 14.05 -20.74
C LYS A 264 21.02 14.82 -20.58
N ALA A 265 20.36 14.70 -19.44
CA ALA A 265 19.16 15.47 -19.10
C ALA A 265 19.49 16.88 -18.57
N GLY A 266 20.79 17.21 -18.40
CA GLY A 266 21.27 18.51 -17.96
C GLY A 266 21.41 18.65 -16.44
N ALA A 267 21.55 17.55 -15.72
CA ALA A 267 21.86 17.58 -14.29
C ALA A 267 23.31 18.03 -14.07
N VAL A 268 23.53 18.85 -13.07
CA VAL A 268 24.84 19.35 -12.62
C VAL A 268 25.05 19.01 -11.16
N ASP A 269 26.32 19.05 -10.70
CA ASP A 269 26.66 18.77 -9.31
C ASP A 269 25.87 19.66 -8.35
N GLY A 270 25.28 19.04 -7.33
CA GLY A 270 24.39 19.69 -6.37
C GLY A 270 22.91 19.64 -6.72
N ASP A 271 22.52 19.13 -7.90
CA ASP A 271 21.12 18.94 -8.26
C ASP A 271 20.45 17.84 -7.45
N GLU A 272 19.16 18.00 -7.18
CA GLU A 272 18.35 17.02 -6.45
C GLU A 272 17.80 15.93 -7.37
N ILE A 273 18.14 14.68 -7.09
CA ILE A 273 17.65 13.51 -7.83
C ILE A 273 16.63 12.77 -6.99
N ARG A 274 15.41 12.61 -7.50
CA ARG A 274 14.34 11.86 -6.83
C ARG A 274 14.15 10.48 -7.44
N ILE A 275 14.28 9.44 -6.61
CA ILE A 275 14.05 8.05 -7.00
C ILE A 275 13.16 7.40 -5.95
N CYS A 276 11.99 6.93 -6.34
CA CYS A 276 11.04 6.24 -5.44
C CYS A 276 10.74 7.00 -4.15
N GLY A 277 10.53 8.34 -4.24
CA GLY A 277 10.22 9.19 -3.10
C GLY A 277 11.40 9.60 -2.22
N ARG A 278 12.63 9.18 -2.55
CA ARG A 278 13.86 9.62 -1.87
C ARG A 278 14.58 10.66 -2.71
N ALA A 279 15.15 11.65 -2.04
CA ALA A 279 15.97 12.68 -2.64
C ALA A 279 17.46 12.36 -2.41
N PHE A 280 18.26 12.56 -3.44
CA PHE A 280 19.72 12.40 -3.46
C PHE A 280 20.33 13.66 -4.06
N GLU A 281 21.49 14.03 -3.62
CA GLU A 281 22.31 15.05 -4.26
C GLU A 281 23.11 14.39 -5.40
N PHE A 282 23.09 15.03 -6.57
CA PHE A 282 23.85 14.55 -7.72
C PHE A 282 25.31 15.01 -7.59
N GLU A 283 26.21 14.06 -7.61
CA GLU A 283 27.65 14.29 -7.74
C GLU A 283 28.15 13.52 -8.95
N SER A 284 28.62 14.24 -9.95
CA SER A 284 29.25 13.63 -11.15
C SER A 284 30.61 13.04 -10.76
N THR A 285 30.78 11.75 -10.93
CA THR A 285 32.07 11.09 -10.74
C THR A 285 32.99 11.28 -11.95
N ARG A 286 33.11 12.49 -12.47
CA ARG A 286 34.17 12.80 -13.43
C ARG A 286 35.50 12.71 -12.71
N THR A 287 36.23 11.66 -12.97
CA THR A 287 37.63 11.54 -12.53
C THR A 287 38.45 12.59 -13.26
N ALA A 288 39.48 13.14 -12.57
CA ALA A 288 40.42 14.09 -13.16
C ALA A 288 41.07 13.60 -14.51
N ALA A 289 40.92 12.31 -14.84
CA ALA A 289 41.34 11.73 -16.11
C ALA A 289 40.43 12.13 -17.30
N ASP A 290 39.11 12.29 -17.06
CA ASP A 290 38.15 12.65 -18.10
C ASP A 290 38.26 14.13 -18.48
N LEU A 291 38.79 14.98 -17.59
CA LEU A 291 39.08 16.39 -17.83
C LEU A 291 40.34 16.63 -18.69
N PHE A 292 41.22 15.62 -18.79
CA PHE A 292 42.44 15.72 -19.63
C PHE A 292 42.20 15.28 -21.09
N GLU A 293 41.17 14.45 -21.38
CA GLU A 293 40.85 14.08 -22.75
C GLU A 293 40.10 15.19 -23.53
N GLU A 294 39.44 16.13 -22.85
CA GLU A 294 38.78 17.29 -23.51
C GLU A 294 39.75 18.46 -23.76
N LEU A 295 41.01 18.39 -23.30
CA LEU A 295 42.03 19.44 -23.47
C LEU A 295 43.11 19.12 -24.47
N ASP A 296 43.07 17.98 -25.13
CA ASP A 296 43.98 17.65 -26.25
C ASP A 296 43.33 18.10 -27.57
N ILE A 297 43.58 19.38 -27.87
CA ILE A 297 43.61 19.92 -29.26
C ILE A 297 45.07 20.00 -29.70
#